data_5c578cbc6e7f9f067817cefe88908a37
#
_entry.id   5c578cbc6e7f9f067817cefe88908a37
#
_cell.length_a   1.000
_cell.length_b   1.000
_cell.length_c   1.000
_cell.angle_alpha   90.00
_cell.angle_beta   90.00
_cell.angle_gamma   90.00
#
_symmetry.space_group_name_H-M   'P 1'
#
loop_
_entity.id
_entity.type
_entity.pdbx_description
1 polymer ?
#
loop_
_entity_poly.entity_id
_entity_poly.type
_entity_poly.pdbx_seq_one_letter_code
_entity_poly.pdbx_strand_id
1 'polypeptide(L)'
;NVADPLLYMVALGFGIGAFVPEVGGMKYIAFLGTGMVCQSAMFTSSFEAMYSAFSRMHMQRTWEAIVNAPIALDDVVVAEWVWAASKAVISTAAILLVLMALGYGRTPLALWVLPVGFLVGLTFGAFGLVMNALAPGYDFFTYFFTLVLTPMLLLSGVFFPVEQMPAALQAAAGLLPLKHAIDLARPLMRGQLPTSIPLHVAVLL
;
A
#
# COMPACT_ATOMS: atom_id res chain seq x y z
N ASN A 1 10.10 -6.43 2.99
CA ASN A 1 8.71 -5.91 3.05
C ASN A 1 7.70 -6.78 2.31
N VAL A 2 8.12 -7.79 1.54
CA VAL A 2 7.22 -8.74 0.85
C VAL A 2 6.93 -9.95 1.73
N ALA A 3 7.84 -10.35 2.60
CA ALA A 3 7.72 -11.55 3.43
C ALA A 3 6.54 -11.47 4.41
N ASP A 4 6.39 -10.35 5.11
CA ASP A 4 5.33 -10.18 6.12
C ASP A 4 3.91 -10.33 5.52
N PRO A 5 3.54 -9.61 4.42
CA PRO A 5 2.23 -9.81 3.78
C PRO A 5 2.01 -11.24 3.30
N LEU A 6 3.05 -11.92 2.81
CA LEU A 6 2.94 -13.32 2.39
C LEU A 6 2.71 -14.25 3.56
N LEU A 7 3.42 -14.05 4.68
CA LEU A 7 3.22 -14.84 5.89
C LEU A 7 1.81 -14.63 6.45
N TYR A 8 1.33 -13.38 6.52
CA TYR A 8 -0.06 -13.10 6.94
C TYR A 8 -1.07 -13.75 5.98
N MET A 9 -0.84 -13.65 4.67
CA MET A 9 -1.73 -14.25 3.67
C MET A 9 -1.81 -15.77 3.82
N VAL A 10 -0.68 -16.45 4.04
CA VAL A 10 -0.63 -17.90 4.24
C VAL A 10 -1.25 -18.27 5.60
N ALA A 11 -0.80 -17.64 6.69
CA ALA A 11 -1.25 -17.99 8.04
C ALA A 11 -2.74 -17.71 8.23
N LEU A 12 -3.22 -16.51 7.89
CA LEU A 12 -4.62 -16.14 8.06
C LEU A 12 -5.49 -16.73 6.94
N GLY A 13 -4.98 -16.77 5.70
CA GLY A 13 -5.70 -17.29 4.55
C GLY A 13 -6.06 -18.76 4.68
N PHE A 14 -5.16 -19.57 5.19
CA PHE A 14 -5.43 -20.99 5.49
C PHE A 14 -6.02 -21.20 6.89
N GLY A 15 -5.54 -20.44 7.90
CA GLY A 15 -6.00 -20.57 9.28
C GLY A 15 -7.45 -20.11 9.43
N ILE A 16 -7.76 -18.85 9.16
CA ILE A 16 -9.12 -18.30 9.26
C ILE A 16 -9.97 -18.82 8.10
N GLY A 17 -9.39 -19.01 6.91
CA GLY A 17 -10.09 -19.55 5.75
C GLY A 17 -10.66 -20.94 5.94
N ALA A 18 -10.15 -21.72 6.91
CA ALA A 18 -10.74 -23.01 7.31
C ALA A 18 -12.09 -22.84 8.02
N PHE A 19 -12.30 -21.73 8.74
CA PHE A 19 -13.54 -21.42 9.46
C PHE A 19 -14.48 -20.52 8.63
N VAL A 20 -13.92 -19.67 7.79
CA VAL A 20 -14.66 -18.72 6.93
C VAL A 20 -14.19 -18.92 5.49
N PRO A 21 -14.76 -19.91 4.77
CA PRO A 21 -14.27 -20.29 3.45
C PRO A 21 -14.46 -19.20 2.39
N GLU A 22 -15.53 -18.40 2.51
CA GLU A 22 -15.87 -17.36 1.53
C GLU A 22 -16.26 -16.04 2.20
N VAL A 23 -15.78 -14.94 1.64
CA VAL A 23 -16.08 -13.56 2.05
C VAL A 23 -16.28 -12.71 0.79
N GLY A 24 -17.42 -12.00 0.72
CA GLY A 24 -17.72 -11.11 -0.39
C GLY A 24 -17.75 -11.83 -1.75
N GLY A 25 -18.14 -13.11 -1.81
CA GLY A 25 -18.22 -13.90 -3.05
C GLY A 25 -16.87 -14.36 -3.60
N MET A 26 -15.84 -14.45 -2.75
CA MET A 26 -14.53 -15.04 -3.09
C MET A 26 -13.97 -15.82 -1.92
N LYS A 27 -13.08 -16.78 -2.20
CA LYS A 27 -12.38 -17.50 -1.15
C LYS A 27 -11.63 -16.51 -0.26
N TYR A 28 -11.63 -16.76 1.06
CA TYR A 28 -11.04 -15.85 2.04
C TYR A 28 -9.57 -15.52 1.74
N ILE A 29 -8.78 -16.50 1.29
CA ILE A 29 -7.38 -16.28 0.91
C ILE A 29 -7.23 -15.29 -0.27
N ALA A 30 -8.16 -15.33 -1.24
CA ALA A 30 -8.14 -14.39 -2.36
C ALA A 30 -8.59 -12.98 -1.92
N PHE A 31 -9.59 -12.90 -1.04
CA PHE A 31 -10.04 -11.66 -0.42
C PHE A 31 -8.89 -10.99 0.35
N LEU A 32 -8.25 -11.74 1.23
CA LEU A 32 -7.10 -11.28 2.01
C LEU A 32 -5.94 -10.87 1.11
N GLY A 33 -5.61 -11.69 0.11
CA GLY A 33 -4.50 -11.45 -0.81
C GLY A 33 -4.65 -10.12 -1.58
N THR A 34 -5.86 -9.76 -2.02
CA THR A 34 -6.10 -8.47 -2.69
C THR A 34 -5.83 -7.28 -1.76
N GLY A 35 -6.20 -7.40 -0.49
CA GLY A 35 -5.88 -6.41 0.54
C GLY A 35 -4.37 -6.34 0.82
N MET A 36 -3.71 -7.49 0.90
CA MET A 36 -2.27 -7.60 1.15
C MET A 36 -1.41 -6.97 0.05
N VAL A 37 -1.86 -7.01 -1.20
CA VAL A 37 -1.21 -6.31 -2.32
C VAL A 37 -1.15 -4.80 -2.06
N CYS A 38 -2.29 -4.18 -1.71
CA CYS A 38 -2.35 -2.75 -1.41
C CYS A 38 -1.60 -2.39 -0.11
N GLN A 39 -1.72 -3.22 0.92
CA GLN A 39 -0.96 -3.07 2.17
C GLN A 39 0.55 -3.09 1.91
N SER A 40 1.03 -4.03 1.12
CA SER A 40 2.45 -4.16 0.80
C SER A 40 2.98 -2.93 0.06
N ALA A 41 2.20 -2.40 -0.89
CA ALA A 41 2.53 -1.15 -1.58
C ALA A 41 2.63 0.02 -0.59
N MET A 42 1.63 0.17 0.29
CA MET A 42 1.59 1.20 1.34
C MET A 42 2.81 1.13 2.24
N PHE A 43 3.08 -0.02 2.84
CA PHE A 43 4.22 -0.15 3.76
C PHE A 43 5.56 0.03 3.05
N THR A 44 5.73 -0.52 1.84
CA THR A 44 6.99 -0.42 1.10
C THR A 44 7.32 1.02 0.77
N SER A 45 6.36 1.79 0.24
CA SER A 45 6.58 3.20 -0.11
C SER A 45 6.77 4.07 1.13
N SER A 46 5.99 3.85 2.19
CA SER A 46 6.15 4.58 3.46
C SER A 46 7.52 4.32 4.10
N PHE A 47 7.96 3.06 4.15
CA PHE A 47 9.28 2.71 4.67
C PHE A 47 10.40 3.35 3.87
N GLU A 48 10.30 3.32 2.54
CA GLU A 48 11.31 3.91 1.68
C GLU A 48 11.40 5.42 1.87
N ALA A 49 10.26 6.10 1.86
CA ALA A 49 10.18 7.56 1.98
C ALA A 49 10.56 8.07 3.38
N MET A 50 10.30 7.28 4.45
CA MET A 50 10.67 7.66 5.81
C MET A 50 12.08 7.22 6.17
N TYR A 51 12.34 5.90 6.24
CA TYR A 51 13.61 5.39 6.78
C TYR A 51 14.77 5.51 5.80
N SER A 52 14.57 5.10 4.55
CA SER A 52 15.66 5.10 3.57
C SER A 52 16.00 6.51 3.10
N ALA A 53 15.00 7.35 2.82
CA ALA A 53 15.23 8.74 2.43
C ALA A 53 15.83 9.56 3.59
N PHE A 54 15.36 9.34 4.83
CA PHE A 54 15.95 9.97 6.02
C PHE A 54 17.42 9.61 6.19
N SER A 55 17.78 8.34 5.99
CA SER A 55 19.17 7.90 6.01
C SER A 55 20.00 8.61 4.95
N ARG A 56 19.51 8.72 3.71
CA ARG A 56 20.19 9.42 2.61
C ARG A 56 20.34 10.91 2.89
N MET A 57 19.34 11.52 3.51
CA MET A 57 19.34 12.95 3.84
C MET A 57 20.29 13.27 5.00
N HIS A 58 20.17 12.59 6.14
CA HIS A 58 20.83 12.97 7.39
C HIS A 58 22.11 12.18 7.71
N MET A 59 22.14 10.87 7.41
CA MET A 59 23.26 10.00 7.79
C MET A 59 24.30 9.92 6.69
N GLN A 60 23.88 9.66 5.46
CA GLN A 60 24.78 9.53 4.31
C GLN A 60 25.11 10.87 3.65
N ARG A 61 24.32 11.92 3.93
CA ARG A 61 24.41 13.24 3.31
C ARG A 61 24.43 13.23 1.77
N THR A 62 23.78 12.23 1.20
CA THR A 62 23.69 12.06 -0.26
C THR A 62 22.97 13.21 -0.90
N TRP A 63 21.91 13.76 -0.25
CA TRP A 63 21.17 14.91 -0.74
C TRP A 63 22.07 16.16 -0.84
N GLU A 64 22.89 16.42 0.19
CA GLU A 64 23.85 17.53 0.17
C GLU A 64 24.85 17.39 -0.99
N ALA A 65 25.35 16.16 -1.23
CA ALA A 65 26.28 15.90 -2.31
C ALA A 65 25.65 16.13 -3.70
N ILE A 66 24.36 15.77 -3.88
CA ILE A 66 23.62 15.97 -5.13
C ILE A 66 23.34 17.46 -5.38
N VAL A 67 22.91 18.21 -4.35
CA VAL A 67 22.59 19.64 -4.46
C VAL A 67 23.85 20.50 -4.68
N ASN A 68 25.05 19.98 -4.38
CA ASN A 68 26.29 20.63 -4.78
C ASN A 68 26.57 20.59 -6.30
N ALA A 69 25.86 19.73 -7.05
CA ALA A 69 25.75 19.81 -8.50
C ALA A 69 24.66 20.83 -8.91
N PRO A 70 24.51 21.21 -10.18
CA PRO A 70 23.44 22.14 -10.61
C PRO A 70 22.07 21.45 -10.68
N ILE A 71 21.62 20.90 -9.54
CA ILE A 71 20.36 20.17 -9.36
C ILE A 71 19.59 20.83 -8.22
N ALA A 72 18.30 21.12 -8.42
CA ALA A 72 17.45 21.69 -7.38
C ALA A 72 17.06 20.64 -6.32
N LEU A 73 16.82 21.10 -5.09
CA LEU A 73 16.32 20.23 -4.02
C LEU A 73 14.99 19.58 -4.38
N ASP A 74 14.13 20.29 -5.11
CA ASP A 74 12.84 19.78 -5.56
C ASP A 74 13.00 18.54 -6.47
N ASP A 75 14.03 18.53 -7.33
CA ASP A 75 14.33 17.38 -8.19
C ASP A 75 14.71 16.15 -7.35
N VAL A 76 15.46 16.35 -6.26
CA VAL A 76 15.83 15.26 -5.34
C VAL A 76 14.59 14.70 -4.63
N VAL A 77 13.70 15.58 -4.15
CA VAL A 77 12.46 15.15 -3.48
C VAL A 77 11.54 14.40 -4.44
N VAL A 78 11.38 14.90 -5.68
CA VAL A 78 10.58 14.22 -6.71
C VAL A 78 11.19 12.86 -7.06
N ALA A 79 12.50 12.77 -7.17
CA ALA A 79 13.20 11.50 -7.44
C ALA A 79 12.97 10.48 -6.32
N GLU A 80 13.07 10.88 -5.05
CA GLU A 80 12.78 10.04 -3.89
C GLU A 80 11.31 9.57 -3.87
N TRP A 81 10.38 10.47 -4.19
CA TRP A 81 8.96 10.16 -4.27
C TRP A 81 8.65 9.10 -5.34
N VAL A 82 9.13 9.31 -6.56
CA VAL A 82 8.97 8.35 -7.68
C VAL A 82 9.69 7.04 -7.38
N TRP A 83 10.85 7.08 -6.72
CA TRP A 83 11.57 5.91 -6.29
C TRP A 83 10.78 5.07 -5.29
N ALA A 84 10.20 5.70 -4.27
CA ALA A 84 9.34 5.03 -3.30
C ALA A 84 8.12 4.37 -3.97
N ALA A 85 7.49 5.07 -4.93
CA ALA A 85 6.38 4.52 -5.72
C ALA A 85 6.82 3.34 -6.61
N SER A 86 7.99 3.41 -7.21
CA SER A 86 8.54 2.32 -8.02
C SER A 86 8.81 1.05 -7.18
N LYS A 87 9.30 1.20 -5.95
CA LYS A 87 9.44 0.09 -5.00
C LYS A 87 8.10 -0.53 -4.60
N ALA A 88 7.06 0.29 -4.45
CA ALA A 88 5.71 -0.21 -4.20
C ALA A 88 5.20 -1.09 -5.35
N VAL A 89 5.49 -0.75 -6.60
CA VAL A 89 5.15 -1.60 -7.76
C VAL A 89 5.86 -2.94 -7.70
N ILE A 90 7.16 -2.96 -7.36
CA ILE A 90 7.91 -4.22 -7.22
C ILE A 90 7.29 -5.11 -6.13
N SER A 91 6.92 -4.53 -5.00
CA SER A 91 6.27 -5.23 -3.90
C SER A 91 4.88 -5.76 -4.31
N THR A 92 4.09 -4.93 -4.98
CA THR A 92 2.80 -5.30 -5.58
C THR A 92 2.95 -6.47 -6.55
N ALA A 93 3.92 -6.40 -7.46
CA ALA A 93 4.17 -7.45 -8.45
C ALA A 93 4.56 -8.77 -7.79
N ALA A 94 5.39 -8.74 -6.75
CA ALA A 94 5.81 -9.94 -6.05
C ALA A 94 4.62 -10.68 -5.41
N ILE A 95 3.72 -9.96 -4.72
CA ILE A 95 2.54 -10.56 -4.10
C ILE A 95 1.52 -11.00 -5.15
N LEU A 96 1.33 -10.19 -6.21
CA LEU A 96 0.46 -10.56 -7.32
C LEU A 96 0.92 -11.87 -7.98
N LEU A 97 2.21 -12.05 -8.21
CA LEU A 97 2.77 -13.29 -8.76
C LEU A 97 2.49 -14.50 -7.87
N VAL A 98 2.63 -14.35 -6.56
CA VAL A 98 2.29 -15.43 -5.60
C VAL A 98 0.80 -15.77 -5.67
N LEU A 99 -0.09 -14.77 -5.72
CA LEU A 99 -1.53 -14.99 -5.86
C LEU A 99 -1.87 -15.71 -7.16
N MET A 100 -1.25 -15.30 -8.28
CA MET A 100 -1.43 -15.97 -9.58
C MET A 100 -0.91 -17.42 -9.57
N ALA A 101 0.19 -17.67 -8.88
CA ALA A 101 0.70 -19.03 -8.69
C ALA A 101 -0.27 -19.91 -7.87
N LEU A 102 -0.91 -19.32 -6.85
CA LEU A 102 -1.96 -19.99 -6.06
C LEU A 102 -3.29 -20.14 -6.80
N GLY A 103 -3.39 -19.65 -8.02
CA GLY A 103 -4.59 -19.78 -8.85
C GLY A 103 -5.58 -18.63 -8.76
N TYR A 104 -5.23 -17.54 -8.05
CA TYR A 104 -6.08 -16.35 -7.90
C TYR A 104 -5.62 -15.22 -8.81
N GLY A 105 -6.57 -14.42 -9.31
CA GLY A 105 -6.24 -13.26 -10.13
C GLY A 105 -5.60 -13.60 -11.50
N ARG A 106 -5.91 -14.74 -12.08
CA ARG A 106 -5.41 -15.16 -13.41
C ARG A 106 -6.15 -14.50 -14.57
N THR A 107 -6.47 -13.23 -14.43
CA THR A 107 -7.16 -12.46 -15.47
C THR A 107 -6.22 -11.39 -16.04
N PRO A 108 -6.33 -11.00 -17.31
CA PRO A 108 -5.53 -9.89 -17.84
C PRO A 108 -5.74 -8.58 -17.07
N LEU A 109 -6.96 -8.38 -16.52
CA LEU A 109 -7.29 -7.22 -15.71
C LEU A 109 -6.50 -7.15 -14.40
N ALA A 110 -6.03 -8.28 -13.84
CA ALA A 110 -5.22 -8.30 -12.64
C ALA A 110 -3.88 -7.54 -12.82
N LEU A 111 -3.36 -7.42 -14.04
CA LEU A 111 -2.15 -6.65 -14.31
C LEU A 111 -2.35 -5.15 -14.05
N TRP A 112 -3.59 -4.64 -14.14
CA TRP A 112 -3.91 -3.27 -13.79
C TRP A 112 -3.78 -2.96 -12.30
N VAL A 113 -3.57 -3.97 -11.47
CA VAL A 113 -3.21 -3.77 -10.06
C VAL A 113 -1.80 -3.16 -9.91
N LEU A 114 -0.90 -3.32 -10.89
CA LEU A 114 0.43 -2.69 -10.87
C LEU A 114 0.35 -1.15 -10.92
N PRO A 115 -0.39 -0.53 -11.87
CA PRO A 115 -0.66 0.91 -11.82
C PRO A 115 -1.33 1.36 -10.50
N VAL A 116 -2.26 0.58 -9.96
CA VAL A 116 -2.85 0.89 -8.64
C VAL A 116 -1.77 0.87 -7.55
N GLY A 117 -0.87 -0.11 -7.56
CA GLY A 117 0.28 -0.16 -6.65
C GLY A 117 1.20 1.05 -6.78
N PHE A 118 1.39 1.57 -7.99
CA PHE A 118 2.14 2.81 -8.21
C PHE A 118 1.43 4.04 -7.61
N LEU A 119 0.11 4.17 -7.81
CA LEU A 119 -0.69 5.24 -7.19
C LEU A 119 -0.64 5.18 -5.66
N VAL A 120 -0.80 4.00 -5.07
CA VAL A 120 -0.62 3.78 -3.63
C VAL A 120 0.79 4.21 -3.22
N GLY A 121 1.80 3.85 -4.00
CA GLY A 121 3.18 4.24 -3.77
C GLY A 121 3.39 5.76 -3.79
N LEU A 122 2.76 6.47 -4.72
CA LEU A 122 2.78 7.93 -4.77
C LEU A 122 2.12 8.55 -3.53
N THR A 123 0.90 8.11 -3.19
CA THR A 123 0.16 8.62 -2.04
C THR A 123 0.96 8.46 -0.74
N PHE A 124 1.37 7.24 -0.44
CA PHE A 124 2.04 6.93 0.83
C PHE A 124 3.52 7.33 0.84
N GLY A 125 4.15 7.39 -0.33
CA GLY A 125 5.46 8.01 -0.51
C GLY A 125 5.45 9.50 -0.17
N ALA A 126 4.43 10.24 -0.63
CA ALA A 126 4.25 11.65 -0.29
C ALA A 126 4.06 11.85 1.22
N PHE A 127 3.14 11.08 1.86
CA PHE A 127 3.00 11.12 3.32
C PHE A 127 4.31 10.80 4.04
N GLY A 128 5.04 9.78 3.56
CA GLY A 128 6.32 9.41 4.13
C GLY A 128 7.37 10.51 4.04
N LEU A 129 7.46 11.22 2.90
CA LEU A 129 8.40 12.35 2.72
C LEU A 129 8.02 13.55 3.59
N VAL A 130 6.72 13.83 3.76
CA VAL A 130 6.26 14.86 4.71
C VAL A 130 6.68 14.51 6.14
N MET A 131 6.48 13.24 6.54
CA MET A 131 6.93 12.78 7.86
C MET A 131 8.45 12.83 7.99
N ASN A 132 9.19 12.53 6.93
CA ASN A 132 10.65 12.65 6.90
C ASN A 132 11.10 14.08 7.17
N ALA A 133 10.46 15.06 6.52
CA ALA A 133 10.79 16.48 6.69
C ALA A 133 10.49 17.00 8.12
N LEU A 134 9.52 16.40 8.82
CA LEU A 134 9.12 16.78 10.18
C LEU A 134 9.87 16.01 11.27
N ALA A 135 10.51 14.90 10.93
CA ALA A 135 11.08 13.97 11.88
C ALA A 135 12.39 14.49 12.51
N PRO A 136 12.49 14.60 13.83
CA PRO A 136 13.76 14.88 14.50
C PRO A 136 14.68 13.64 14.55
N GLY A 137 14.16 12.45 14.29
CA GLY A 137 14.90 11.19 14.34
C GLY A 137 14.00 9.99 14.01
N TYR A 138 14.61 8.79 13.95
CA TYR A 138 13.92 7.55 13.54
C TYR A 138 12.73 7.17 14.41
N ASP A 139 12.77 7.47 15.72
CA ASP A 139 11.70 7.12 16.66
C ASP A 139 10.36 7.79 16.27
N PHE A 140 10.42 8.96 15.64
CA PHE A 140 9.23 9.68 15.18
C PHE A 140 8.40 8.86 14.19
N PHE A 141 9.04 8.07 13.33
CA PHE A 141 8.37 7.24 12.33
C PHE A 141 7.54 6.12 12.97
N THR A 142 7.96 5.62 14.12
CA THR A 142 7.20 4.59 14.85
C THR A 142 5.81 5.09 15.24
N TYR A 143 5.69 6.37 15.62
CA TYR A 143 4.39 6.97 15.93
C TYR A 143 3.49 7.02 14.70
N PHE A 144 4.02 7.41 13.54
CA PHE A 144 3.25 7.43 12.30
C PHE A 144 2.78 6.03 11.89
N PHE A 145 3.65 5.02 11.99
CA PHE A 145 3.28 3.62 11.74
C PHE A 145 2.16 3.15 12.67
N THR A 146 2.31 3.40 13.97
CA THR A 146 1.39 2.87 14.98
C THR A 146 0.06 3.62 15.01
N LEU A 147 0.09 4.95 14.88
CA LEU A 147 -1.10 5.79 15.06
C LEU A 147 -1.86 6.06 13.76
N VAL A 148 -1.19 5.95 12.60
CA VAL A 148 -1.81 6.27 11.30
C VAL A 148 -1.93 5.03 10.43
N LEU A 149 -0.81 4.37 10.10
CA LEU A 149 -0.82 3.26 9.14
C LEU A 149 -1.50 2.01 9.69
N THR A 150 -1.28 1.67 10.97
CA THR A 150 -1.90 0.47 11.56
C THR A 150 -3.43 0.59 11.69
N PRO A 151 -4.03 1.67 12.22
CA PRO A 151 -5.48 1.83 12.20
C PRO A 151 -6.05 1.88 10.78
N MET A 152 -5.37 2.56 9.85
CA MET A 152 -5.76 2.58 8.44
C MET A 152 -5.81 1.18 7.85
N LEU A 153 -4.80 0.34 8.11
CA LEU A 153 -4.76 -1.05 7.67
C LEU A 153 -5.96 -1.85 8.17
N LEU A 154 -6.30 -1.70 9.44
CA LEU A 154 -7.40 -2.44 10.06
C LEU A 154 -8.77 -1.99 9.55
N LEU A 155 -8.95 -0.68 9.30
CA LEU A 155 -10.23 -0.12 8.90
C LEU A 155 -10.49 -0.15 7.39
N SER A 156 -9.47 -0.35 6.56
CA SER A 156 -9.59 -0.25 5.09
C SER A 156 -10.14 -1.50 4.39
N GLY A 157 -10.55 -2.53 5.15
CA GLY A 157 -11.15 -3.73 4.56
C GLY A 157 -10.13 -4.74 4.01
N VAL A 158 -8.90 -4.74 4.52
CA VAL A 158 -7.86 -5.73 4.18
C VAL A 158 -8.24 -7.12 4.70
N PHE A 159 -8.62 -7.21 5.97
CA PHE A 159 -8.85 -8.47 6.69
C PHE A 159 -10.31 -8.94 6.66
N PHE A 160 -11.25 -8.01 6.61
CA PHE A 160 -12.70 -8.25 6.62
C PHE A 160 -13.45 -7.16 5.85
N PRO A 161 -14.67 -7.43 5.35
CA PRO A 161 -15.45 -6.44 4.61
C PRO A 161 -15.81 -5.23 5.48
N VAL A 162 -15.66 -4.03 4.92
CA VAL A 162 -15.99 -2.77 5.63
C VAL A 162 -17.48 -2.69 5.97
N GLU A 163 -18.32 -3.32 5.17
CA GLU A 163 -19.79 -3.36 5.33
C GLU A 163 -20.24 -4.06 6.62
N GLN A 164 -19.37 -4.87 7.24
CA GLN A 164 -19.63 -5.55 8.52
C GLN A 164 -19.30 -4.69 9.74
N MET A 165 -18.67 -3.52 9.53
CA MET A 165 -18.35 -2.62 10.61
C MET A 165 -19.56 -1.76 11.04
N PRO A 166 -19.56 -1.17 12.26
CA PRO A 166 -20.50 -0.11 12.63
C PRO A 166 -20.47 1.07 11.66
N ALA A 167 -21.61 1.73 11.45
CA ALA A 167 -21.76 2.82 10.47
C ALA A 167 -20.73 3.96 10.63
N ALA A 168 -20.37 4.29 11.88
CA ALA A 168 -19.34 5.30 12.14
C ALA A 168 -17.97 4.90 11.60
N LEU A 169 -17.58 3.62 11.71
CA LEU A 169 -16.32 3.11 11.19
C LEU A 169 -16.36 2.98 9.67
N GLN A 170 -17.51 2.64 9.08
CA GLN A 170 -17.67 2.64 7.61
C GLN A 170 -17.46 4.05 7.03
N ALA A 171 -18.02 5.08 7.68
CA ALA A 171 -17.83 6.47 7.27
C ALA A 171 -16.35 6.89 7.38
N ALA A 172 -15.68 6.53 8.47
CA ALA A 172 -14.24 6.78 8.62
C ALA A 172 -13.42 6.03 7.57
N ALA A 173 -13.72 4.76 7.32
CA ALA A 173 -13.06 3.96 6.28
C ALA A 173 -13.19 4.59 4.90
N GLY A 174 -14.35 5.21 4.59
CA GLY A 174 -14.58 5.92 3.33
C GLY A 174 -13.66 7.11 3.06
N LEU A 175 -12.96 7.62 4.08
CA LEU A 175 -11.97 8.69 3.93
C LEU A 175 -10.53 8.17 3.77
N LEU A 176 -10.31 6.87 3.96
CA LEU A 176 -8.97 6.30 4.00
C LEU A 176 -8.46 5.97 2.59
N PRO A 177 -7.28 6.48 2.17
CA PRO A 177 -6.71 6.20 0.86
C PRO A 177 -6.54 4.70 0.58
N LEU A 178 -6.12 3.92 1.59
CA LEU A 178 -5.92 2.48 1.44
C LEU A 178 -7.21 1.74 1.06
N LYS A 179 -8.38 2.16 1.58
CA LYS A 179 -9.67 1.59 1.19
C LYS A 179 -9.93 1.81 -0.30
N HIS A 180 -9.71 3.02 -0.80
CA HIS A 180 -9.90 3.34 -2.21
C HIS A 180 -8.96 2.53 -3.12
N ALA A 181 -7.73 2.28 -2.68
CA ALA A 181 -6.81 1.39 -3.38
C ALA A 181 -7.35 -0.05 -3.46
N ILE A 182 -7.91 -0.57 -2.36
CA ILE A 182 -8.49 -1.91 -2.30
C ILE A 182 -9.75 -2.00 -3.17
N ASP A 183 -10.59 -0.96 -3.18
CA ASP A 183 -11.80 -0.89 -4.01
C ASP A 183 -11.45 -0.86 -5.51
N LEU A 184 -10.27 -0.37 -5.90
CA LEU A 184 -9.74 -0.51 -7.26
C LEU A 184 -9.16 -1.91 -7.52
N ALA A 185 -8.31 -2.41 -6.62
CA ALA A 185 -7.56 -3.63 -6.84
C ALA A 185 -8.43 -4.89 -6.80
N ARG A 186 -9.42 -4.96 -5.89
CA ARG A 186 -10.24 -6.16 -5.66
C ARG A 186 -11.10 -6.56 -6.86
N PRO A 187 -11.84 -5.66 -7.55
CA PRO A 187 -12.55 -6.00 -8.78
C PRO A 187 -11.61 -6.43 -9.91
N LEU A 188 -10.47 -5.76 -10.09
CA LEU A 188 -9.47 -6.10 -11.11
C LEU A 188 -8.97 -7.54 -10.96
N MET A 189 -8.74 -7.98 -9.71
CA MET A 189 -8.34 -9.35 -9.41
C MET A 189 -9.44 -10.39 -9.72
N ARG A 190 -10.72 -9.95 -9.75
CA ARG A 190 -11.87 -10.77 -10.15
C ARG A 190 -12.11 -10.77 -11.65
N GLY A 191 -11.36 -9.99 -12.44
CA GLY A 191 -11.64 -9.77 -13.85
C GLY A 191 -12.82 -8.85 -14.11
N GLN A 192 -13.15 -7.97 -13.17
CA GLN A 192 -14.20 -6.97 -13.25
C GLN A 192 -13.61 -5.56 -13.27
N LEU A 193 -14.27 -4.63 -13.93
CA LEU A 193 -13.88 -3.23 -13.88
C LEU A 193 -14.36 -2.60 -12.57
N PRO A 194 -13.50 -1.82 -11.88
CA PRO A 194 -13.90 -1.09 -10.68
C PRO A 194 -14.98 -0.05 -11.00
N THR A 195 -15.87 0.18 -10.04
CA THR A 195 -16.83 1.28 -10.11
C THR A 195 -16.17 2.58 -9.66
N SER A 196 -16.64 3.73 -10.15
CA SER A 196 -16.19 5.06 -9.67
C SER A 196 -14.66 5.27 -9.69
N ILE A 197 -13.96 4.74 -10.70
CA ILE A 197 -12.49 4.87 -10.86
C ILE A 197 -12.01 6.31 -10.64
N PRO A 198 -12.66 7.37 -11.22
CA PRO A 198 -12.18 8.74 -11.03
C PRO A 198 -12.15 9.20 -9.57
N LEU A 199 -13.15 8.78 -8.78
CA LEU A 199 -13.23 9.10 -7.35
C LEU A 199 -12.05 8.47 -6.59
N HIS A 200 -11.84 7.17 -6.80
CA HIS A 200 -10.78 6.44 -6.11
C HIS A 200 -9.39 6.96 -6.49
N VAL A 201 -9.17 7.28 -7.76
CA VAL A 201 -7.91 7.88 -8.22
C VAL A 201 -7.72 9.29 -7.64
N ALA A 202 -8.78 10.10 -7.59
CA ALA A 202 -8.70 11.46 -7.04
C ALA A 202 -8.37 11.47 -5.54
N VAL A 203 -8.78 10.44 -4.78
CA VAL A 203 -8.41 10.31 -3.36
C VAL A 203 -6.97 9.84 -3.18
N LEU A 204 -6.43 9.11 -4.17
CA LEU A 204 -5.06 8.60 -4.15
C LEU A 204 -4.03 9.62 -4.66
N LEU A 205 -4.42 10.67 -5.33
CA LEU A 205 -3.57 11.78 -5.83
C LEU A 205 -3.65 13.00 -4.94
#